data_b4b0cc9774d06cb387a30e4ed6da3c3a
#
_entry.id   b4b0cc9774d06cb387a30e4ed6da3c3a
#
_cell.length_a   1.000
_cell.length_b   1.000
_cell.length_c   1.000
_cell.angle_alpha   90.00
_cell.angle_beta   90.00
_cell.angle_gamma   90.00
#
_symmetry.space_group_name_H-M   'P 1'
#
loop_
_entity.id
_entity.type
_entity.pdbx_description
1 polymer ?
#
loop_
_entity_poly.entity_id
_entity_poly.type
_entity_poly.pdbx_seq_one_letter_code
_entity_poly.pdbx_strand_id
1 'polypeptide(L)'
;MWKPLILALALLGSLAAAPVSQPTTAPPMAPSPPTAAAVVSMVGEVNDYTRDLLIRQFAQARRAGAKTVIVHIDTFGGMVPSALEIAQFIRGQSDLHTIAYVDKAISAGAMISVSCDEIVMAPSAVIGDCAPIIFTPENTLHDLQPTERAKEASPVLADFDASADRNGYDRKLLEAMVVIDRVLYYVENPATHERRFVDEKEYPTLSGHGWRDVPKLVQPINPADRLLTVHTNEAVALGLARGVAASPEALASQRGFAIVAFLSNPFVRGLAMLVLTISLWTFLGAPGHGLAEAMAILSLGVLVGVPLLTGYAQWWELLVILGGLGLLAFEVFVFPGHGVSAALGLLMLLGGLLLTFVGQDGVGPSLFPQTPQGWSNLRHGSAIMAGSLAGAVVVGVLLRPFLPRLPYFNRLILKTVSGNDPPLRHSADTRLDDAWPGVGTAGVAVTDLRPGGSAAFHDLATGFDRTVGVVSETGYVTAGAKLVVREARGNRVVVRPLPVTV
;
A
#
# COMPACT_ATOMS: atom_id res chain seq x y z
N MET A 1 -1.44 36.78 -7.31
CA MET A 1 -0.23 36.50 -8.09
C MET A 1 0.03 34.98 -8.13
N TRP A 2 -0.85 34.23 -8.82
CA TRP A 2 -0.82 32.75 -8.85
C TRP A 2 -0.88 32.16 -10.26
N LYS A 3 -0.46 32.92 -11.28
CA LYS A 3 -0.52 32.51 -12.69
C LYS A 3 0.68 31.75 -13.28
N PRO A 4 1.87 31.61 -12.68
CA PRO A 4 2.95 30.89 -13.38
C PRO A 4 3.07 29.39 -13.05
N LEU A 5 2.34 28.82 -12.06
CA LEU A 5 2.50 27.40 -11.69
C LEU A 5 1.59 26.46 -12.48
N ILE A 6 0.53 26.96 -13.09
CA ILE A 6 -0.41 26.14 -13.91
C ILE A 6 0.09 26.00 -15.36
N LEU A 7 0.98 26.91 -15.80
CA LEU A 7 1.49 26.88 -17.18
C LEU A 7 2.64 25.87 -17.39
N ALA A 8 3.29 25.41 -16.33
CA ALA A 8 4.40 24.44 -16.42
C ALA A 8 3.94 22.98 -16.58
N LEU A 9 2.69 22.64 -16.26
CA LEU A 9 2.13 21.28 -16.46
C LEU A 9 1.45 21.09 -17.83
N ALA A 10 1.24 22.15 -18.59
CA ALA A 10 0.55 22.11 -19.91
C ALA A 10 1.50 21.99 -21.11
N LEU A 11 2.82 22.05 -20.93
CA LEU A 11 3.81 22.11 -22.01
C LEU A 11 4.53 20.78 -22.31
N LEU A 12 4.12 19.66 -21.74
CA LEU A 12 4.68 18.33 -22.01
C LEU A 12 3.79 17.43 -22.89
N GLY A 13 2.81 17.97 -23.57
CA GLY A 13 1.79 17.21 -24.32
C GLY A 13 1.58 17.58 -25.77
N SER A 14 2.57 18.12 -26.52
CA SER A 14 2.37 18.34 -27.97
C SER A 14 3.61 18.05 -28.80
N LEU A 15 3.76 16.76 -29.20
CA LEU A 15 4.47 16.38 -30.41
C LEU A 15 3.42 15.90 -31.41
N ALA A 16 3.10 16.75 -32.38
CA ALA A 16 2.14 16.47 -33.43
C ALA A 16 2.76 15.53 -34.47
N ALA A 17 2.14 14.39 -34.71
CA ALA A 17 2.36 13.56 -35.91
C ALA A 17 1.33 13.91 -36.99
N ALA A 18 1.79 13.95 -38.23
CA ALA A 18 1.02 14.32 -39.42
C ALA A 18 -0.13 13.33 -39.72
N PRO A 19 -1.20 13.76 -40.42
CA PRO A 19 -2.38 12.93 -40.64
C PRO A 19 -2.18 11.91 -41.76
N VAL A 20 -2.40 10.63 -41.43
CA VAL A 20 -2.65 9.57 -42.41
C VAL A 20 -4.17 9.42 -42.55
N SER A 21 -4.68 9.49 -43.80
CA SER A 21 -6.10 9.32 -44.14
C SER A 21 -6.61 7.94 -43.76
N GLN A 22 -7.63 7.91 -42.87
CA GLN A 22 -8.31 6.68 -42.41
C GLN A 22 -9.59 6.44 -43.20
N PRO A 23 -9.98 5.16 -43.47
CA PRO A 23 -11.31 4.83 -43.95
C PRO A 23 -12.35 5.02 -42.81
N THR A 24 -13.51 5.51 -43.20
CA THR A 24 -14.66 5.83 -42.36
C THR A 24 -15.11 4.61 -41.54
N THR A 25 -14.89 4.62 -40.24
CA THR A 25 -15.47 3.64 -39.33
C THR A 25 -16.56 4.27 -38.47
N ALA A 26 -17.52 3.41 -38.09
CA ALA A 26 -18.69 3.72 -37.27
C ALA A 26 -18.38 4.55 -36.00
N PRO A 27 -19.35 5.29 -35.43
CA PRO A 27 -19.10 6.16 -34.28
C PRO A 27 -18.51 5.36 -33.12
N PRO A 28 -17.49 5.90 -32.39
CA PRO A 28 -16.89 5.21 -31.27
C PRO A 28 -17.95 5.00 -30.19
N MET A 29 -18.15 3.74 -29.85
CA MET A 29 -18.90 3.34 -28.67
C MET A 29 -18.25 3.99 -27.45
N ALA A 30 -19.04 4.67 -26.62
CA ALA A 30 -18.54 5.28 -25.39
C ALA A 30 -17.75 4.25 -24.58
N PRO A 31 -16.58 4.61 -24.01
CA PRO A 31 -15.80 3.68 -23.22
C PRO A 31 -16.67 3.18 -22.06
N SER A 32 -16.90 1.88 -22.02
CA SER A 32 -17.53 1.24 -20.86
C SER A 32 -16.75 1.61 -19.59
N PRO A 33 -17.40 1.84 -18.46
CA PRO A 33 -16.71 2.14 -17.22
C PRO A 33 -15.67 1.02 -16.94
N PRO A 34 -14.47 1.36 -16.47
CA PRO A 34 -13.42 0.38 -16.23
C PRO A 34 -13.94 -0.70 -15.29
N THR A 35 -13.92 -1.96 -15.77
CA THR A 35 -14.37 -3.11 -14.97
C THR A 35 -13.36 -3.34 -13.87
N ALA A 36 -13.81 -3.42 -12.63
CA ALA A 36 -12.92 -3.68 -11.50
C ALA A 36 -12.36 -5.12 -11.59
N ALA A 37 -11.04 -5.25 -11.56
CA ALA A 37 -10.36 -6.53 -11.43
C ALA A 37 -9.70 -6.67 -10.05
N ALA A 38 -9.73 -7.89 -9.52
CA ALA A 38 -9.00 -8.26 -8.32
C ALA A 38 -7.87 -9.22 -8.68
N VAL A 39 -6.71 -9.04 -8.08
CA VAL A 39 -5.62 -10.01 -8.13
C VAL A 39 -5.70 -10.88 -6.88
N VAL A 40 -5.75 -12.19 -7.06
CA VAL A 40 -5.70 -13.18 -5.98
C VAL A 40 -4.44 -14.02 -6.15
N SER A 41 -3.82 -14.39 -5.05
CA SER A 41 -2.52 -15.06 -5.07
C SER A 41 -2.65 -16.54 -4.76
N MET A 42 -2.02 -17.37 -5.62
CA MET A 42 -1.82 -18.79 -5.39
C MET A 42 -0.34 -19.12 -5.58
N VAL A 43 0.42 -18.90 -4.53
CA VAL A 43 1.88 -19.04 -4.51
C VAL A 43 2.26 -20.11 -3.49
N GLY A 44 3.21 -20.98 -3.86
CA GLY A 44 3.70 -22.07 -3.01
C GLY A 44 2.95 -23.38 -3.24
N GLU A 45 2.89 -24.24 -2.23
CA GLU A 45 2.30 -25.57 -2.33
C GLU A 45 0.77 -25.53 -2.38
N VAL A 46 0.16 -26.32 -3.26
CA VAL A 46 -1.30 -26.49 -3.35
C VAL A 46 -1.75 -27.51 -2.30
N ASN A 47 -2.53 -27.05 -1.32
CA ASN A 47 -3.06 -27.86 -0.22
C ASN A 47 -4.41 -27.28 0.26
N ASP A 48 -5.01 -27.85 1.30
CA ASP A 48 -6.31 -27.42 1.83
C ASP A 48 -6.29 -25.95 2.30
N TYR A 49 -5.16 -25.51 2.84
CA TYR A 49 -5.03 -24.12 3.28
C TYR A 49 -5.06 -23.13 2.10
N THR A 50 -4.28 -23.42 1.04
CA THR A 50 -4.26 -22.57 -0.17
C THR A 50 -5.61 -22.59 -0.88
N ARG A 51 -6.33 -23.71 -0.87
CA ARG A 51 -7.72 -23.82 -1.34
C ARG A 51 -8.64 -22.87 -0.56
N ASP A 52 -8.65 -22.97 0.76
CA ASP A 52 -9.54 -22.15 1.61
C ASP A 52 -9.19 -20.66 1.51
N LEU A 53 -7.90 -20.35 1.38
CA LEU A 53 -7.43 -18.99 1.16
C LEU A 53 -7.96 -18.43 -0.16
N LEU A 54 -7.82 -19.19 -1.27
CA LEU A 54 -8.30 -18.79 -2.58
C LEU A 54 -9.81 -18.52 -2.56
N ILE A 55 -10.60 -19.43 -1.99
CA ILE A 55 -12.06 -19.26 -1.86
C ILE A 55 -12.41 -17.98 -1.11
N ARG A 56 -11.70 -17.67 -0.02
CA ARG A 56 -11.89 -16.42 0.72
C ARG A 56 -11.52 -15.18 -0.11
N GLN A 57 -10.43 -15.23 -0.86
CA GLN A 57 -10.00 -14.14 -1.73
C GLN A 57 -11.01 -13.88 -2.86
N PHE A 58 -11.57 -14.92 -3.48
CA PHE A 58 -12.66 -14.78 -4.45
C PHE A 58 -13.91 -14.13 -3.83
N ALA A 59 -14.29 -14.54 -2.62
CA ALA A 59 -15.41 -13.93 -1.92
C ALA A 59 -15.15 -12.45 -1.57
N GLN A 60 -13.91 -12.07 -1.28
CA GLN A 60 -13.51 -10.67 -1.08
C GLN A 60 -13.53 -9.88 -2.38
N ALA A 61 -12.97 -10.43 -3.46
CA ALA A 61 -13.01 -9.82 -4.79
C ALA A 61 -14.45 -9.49 -5.22
N ARG A 62 -15.38 -10.43 -5.02
CA ARG A 62 -16.81 -10.24 -5.31
C ARG A 62 -17.43 -9.14 -4.45
N ARG A 63 -17.13 -9.10 -3.14
CA ARG A 63 -17.61 -8.04 -2.24
C ARG A 63 -17.05 -6.66 -2.63
N ALA A 64 -15.85 -6.60 -3.18
CA ALA A 64 -15.24 -5.39 -3.71
C ALA A 64 -15.80 -4.97 -5.08
N GLY A 65 -16.76 -5.72 -5.64
CA GLY A 65 -17.38 -5.42 -6.92
C GLY A 65 -16.55 -5.83 -8.15
N ALA A 66 -15.53 -6.66 -7.97
CA ALA A 66 -14.73 -7.17 -9.07
C ALA A 66 -15.60 -8.02 -10.01
N LYS A 67 -15.40 -7.85 -11.32
CA LYS A 67 -15.99 -8.67 -12.39
C LYS A 67 -14.94 -9.59 -13.01
N THR A 68 -13.68 -9.30 -12.80
CA THR A 68 -12.55 -10.10 -13.25
C THR A 68 -11.66 -10.44 -12.06
N VAL A 69 -11.21 -11.69 -12.00
CA VAL A 69 -10.25 -12.17 -11.01
C VAL A 69 -9.01 -12.68 -11.73
N ILE A 70 -7.87 -12.06 -11.49
CA ILE A 70 -6.56 -12.52 -11.96
C ILE A 70 -5.97 -13.41 -10.88
N VAL A 71 -5.85 -14.71 -11.16
CA VAL A 71 -5.24 -15.68 -10.27
C VAL A 71 -3.75 -15.72 -10.58
N HIS A 72 -2.92 -15.16 -9.71
CA HIS A 72 -1.47 -15.22 -9.83
C HIS A 72 -0.97 -16.60 -9.36
N ILE A 73 -0.43 -17.39 -10.28
CA ILE A 73 -0.02 -18.77 -10.05
C ILE A 73 1.51 -18.89 -10.12
N ASP A 74 2.13 -19.22 -8.98
CA ASP A 74 3.55 -19.55 -8.86
C ASP A 74 3.71 -20.79 -7.95
N THR A 75 3.60 -21.97 -8.52
CA THR A 75 3.61 -23.24 -7.79
C THR A 75 4.28 -24.37 -8.56
N PHE A 76 4.93 -25.26 -7.83
CA PHE A 76 5.38 -26.55 -8.31
C PHE A 76 4.32 -27.65 -8.19
N GLY A 77 3.12 -27.33 -7.67
CA GLY A 77 2.05 -28.28 -7.46
C GLY A 77 1.74 -28.53 -6.01
N GLY A 78 1.16 -29.69 -5.72
CA GLY A 78 0.77 -30.09 -4.37
C GLY A 78 -0.30 -31.18 -4.39
N MET A 79 -1.22 -31.16 -3.43
CA MET A 79 -2.23 -32.21 -3.21
C MET A 79 -3.28 -32.22 -4.32
N VAL A 80 -3.44 -33.36 -4.97
CA VAL A 80 -4.43 -33.57 -6.04
C VAL A 80 -5.87 -33.28 -5.58
N PRO A 81 -6.33 -33.74 -4.39
CA PRO A 81 -7.70 -33.42 -3.93
C PRO A 81 -7.95 -31.92 -3.82
N SER A 82 -7.05 -31.17 -3.20
CA SER A 82 -7.17 -29.71 -3.07
C SER A 82 -7.15 -29.01 -4.42
N ALA A 83 -6.32 -29.48 -5.37
CA ALA A 83 -6.27 -28.95 -6.72
C ALA A 83 -7.58 -29.18 -7.49
N LEU A 84 -8.17 -30.38 -7.40
CA LEU A 84 -9.47 -30.69 -8.01
C LEU A 84 -10.58 -29.79 -7.45
N GLU A 85 -10.62 -29.59 -6.14
CA GLU A 85 -11.60 -28.70 -5.50
C GLU A 85 -11.42 -27.24 -5.93
N ILE A 86 -10.19 -26.74 -6.04
CA ILE A 86 -9.88 -25.39 -6.55
C ILE A 86 -10.33 -25.26 -8.01
N ALA A 87 -9.97 -26.22 -8.87
CA ALA A 87 -10.32 -26.23 -10.28
C ALA A 87 -11.85 -26.22 -10.48
N GLN A 88 -12.55 -27.10 -9.75
CA GLN A 88 -14.02 -27.14 -9.76
C GLN A 88 -14.63 -25.83 -9.25
N PHE A 89 -14.08 -25.26 -8.17
CA PHE A 89 -14.53 -23.97 -7.62
C PHE A 89 -14.38 -22.85 -8.66
N ILE A 90 -13.22 -22.74 -9.35
CA ILE A 90 -12.98 -21.73 -10.38
C ILE A 90 -13.96 -21.91 -11.55
N ARG A 91 -14.14 -23.11 -12.06
CA ARG A 91 -15.11 -23.38 -13.14
C ARG A 91 -16.55 -23.07 -12.72
N GLY A 92 -16.87 -23.15 -11.44
CA GLY A 92 -18.18 -22.79 -10.91
C GLY A 92 -18.47 -21.26 -10.88
N GLN A 93 -17.48 -20.41 -11.13
CA GLN A 93 -17.65 -18.95 -11.08
C GLN A 93 -18.24 -18.41 -12.41
N SER A 94 -19.56 -18.41 -12.56
CA SER A 94 -20.23 -17.92 -13.78
C SER A 94 -20.38 -16.40 -13.82
N ASP A 95 -20.24 -15.72 -12.69
CA ASP A 95 -20.42 -14.27 -12.53
C ASP A 95 -19.09 -13.47 -12.56
N LEU A 96 -17.97 -14.20 -12.60
CA LEU A 96 -16.62 -13.64 -12.63
C LEU A 96 -15.88 -14.15 -13.86
N HIS A 97 -15.15 -13.27 -14.54
CA HIS A 97 -14.18 -13.67 -15.54
C HIS A 97 -12.84 -13.97 -14.86
N THR A 98 -12.31 -15.17 -15.05
CA THR A 98 -11.11 -15.66 -14.36
C THR A 98 -9.92 -15.73 -15.32
N ILE A 99 -8.80 -15.13 -14.94
CA ILE A 99 -7.56 -15.10 -15.71
C ILE A 99 -6.45 -15.74 -14.88
N ALA A 100 -5.88 -16.85 -15.34
CA ALA A 100 -4.66 -17.38 -14.76
C ALA A 100 -3.47 -16.55 -15.24
N TYR A 101 -2.80 -15.82 -14.36
CA TYR A 101 -1.50 -15.22 -14.62
C TYR A 101 -0.42 -16.18 -14.11
N VAL A 102 0.34 -16.75 -15.02
CA VAL A 102 1.27 -17.84 -14.72
C VAL A 102 2.71 -17.36 -14.71
N ASP A 103 3.36 -17.45 -13.54
CA ASP A 103 4.82 -17.44 -13.43
C ASP A 103 5.37 -18.87 -13.52
N LYS A 104 4.79 -19.77 -12.75
CA LYS A 104 5.09 -21.19 -12.75
C LYS A 104 3.82 -21.97 -12.41
N ALA A 105 3.43 -22.88 -13.28
CA ALA A 105 2.22 -23.69 -13.10
C ALA A 105 2.55 -25.16 -13.40
N ILE A 106 3.22 -25.82 -12.48
CA ILE A 106 3.57 -27.22 -12.57
C ILE A 106 2.55 -28.05 -11.80
N SER A 107 2.22 -29.24 -12.31
CA SER A 107 1.34 -30.22 -11.66
C SER A 107 -0.04 -29.58 -11.33
N ALA A 108 -0.45 -29.54 -10.05
CA ALA A 108 -1.69 -28.89 -9.62
C ALA A 108 -1.84 -27.45 -10.14
N GLY A 109 -0.73 -26.72 -10.35
CA GLY A 109 -0.74 -25.38 -10.93
C GLY A 109 -1.25 -25.37 -12.37
N ALA A 110 -0.88 -26.36 -13.19
CA ALA A 110 -1.37 -26.48 -14.57
C ALA A 110 -2.89 -26.78 -14.57
N MET A 111 -3.36 -27.72 -13.73
CA MET A 111 -4.77 -28.05 -13.56
C MET A 111 -5.61 -26.81 -13.21
N ILE A 112 -5.16 -26.03 -12.25
CA ILE A 112 -5.84 -24.80 -11.81
C ILE A 112 -5.80 -23.72 -12.91
N SER A 113 -4.68 -23.59 -13.62
CA SER A 113 -4.54 -22.63 -14.72
C SER A 113 -5.53 -22.87 -15.85
N VAL A 114 -5.67 -24.11 -16.30
CA VAL A 114 -6.59 -24.46 -17.41
C VAL A 114 -8.06 -24.40 -17.00
N SER A 115 -8.37 -24.38 -15.71
CA SER A 115 -9.72 -24.21 -15.19
C SER A 115 -10.20 -22.74 -15.21
N CYS A 116 -9.28 -21.75 -15.33
CA CYS A 116 -9.60 -20.35 -15.55
C CYS A 116 -10.08 -20.12 -16.99
N ASP A 117 -10.85 -19.05 -17.22
CA ASP A 117 -11.42 -18.74 -18.55
C ASP A 117 -10.33 -18.41 -19.58
N GLU A 118 -9.19 -17.87 -19.15
CA GLU A 118 -8.02 -17.67 -20.00
C GLU A 118 -6.70 -17.74 -19.20
N ILE A 119 -5.61 -18.03 -19.93
CA ILE A 119 -4.25 -18.06 -19.39
C ILE A 119 -3.44 -16.94 -20.01
N VAL A 120 -2.71 -16.20 -19.18
CA VAL A 120 -1.69 -15.22 -19.56
C VAL A 120 -0.40 -15.58 -18.87
N MET A 121 0.71 -15.61 -19.62
CA MET A 121 2.01 -16.06 -19.12
C MET A 121 2.87 -14.86 -18.70
N ALA A 122 3.69 -15.03 -17.68
CA ALA A 122 4.85 -14.16 -17.44
C ALA A 122 5.93 -14.40 -18.53
N PRO A 123 6.88 -13.46 -18.71
CA PRO A 123 7.89 -13.56 -19.79
C PRO A 123 8.76 -14.84 -19.77
N SER A 124 8.98 -15.44 -18.59
CA SER A 124 9.80 -16.64 -18.41
C SER A 124 9.03 -17.75 -17.72
N ALA A 125 7.74 -17.82 -17.97
CA ALA A 125 6.85 -18.77 -17.31
C ALA A 125 6.93 -20.18 -17.91
N VAL A 126 6.44 -21.14 -17.12
CA VAL A 126 6.35 -22.55 -17.48
C VAL A 126 5.02 -23.13 -17.00
N ILE A 127 4.41 -24.00 -17.81
CA ILE A 127 3.15 -24.69 -17.48
C ILE A 127 3.17 -26.12 -17.99
N GLY A 128 2.65 -27.07 -17.21
CA GLY A 128 2.52 -28.48 -17.61
C GLY A 128 2.88 -29.47 -16.51
N ASP A 129 3.32 -30.64 -16.88
CA ASP A 129 3.79 -31.75 -16.01
C ASP A 129 2.81 -32.03 -14.86
N CYS A 130 1.66 -32.62 -15.18
CA CYS A 130 0.55 -32.79 -14.25
C CYS A 130 0.21 -34.27 -13.98
N ALA A 131 1.16 -35.20 -14.15
CA ALA A 131 0.94 -36.59 -13.76
C ALA A 131 0.88 -36.71 -12.22
N PRO A 132 -0.12 -37.40 -11.65
CA PRO A 132 -0.16 -37.67 -10.22
C PRO A 132 1.02 -38.57 -9.81
N ILE A 133 1.65 -38.23 -8.69
CA ILE A 133 2.71 -39.02 -8.06
C ILE A 133 2.27 -39.42 -6.65
N ILE A 134 2.64 -40.62 -6.23
CA ILE A 134 2.35 -41.11 -4.88
C ILE A 134 3.67 -41.34 -4.15
N PHE A 135 3.73 -40.83 -2.94
CA PHE A 135 4.82 -41.05 -1.99
C PHE A 135 4.46 -42.18 -1.02
N THR A 136 5.41 -43.05 -0.73
CA THR A 136 5.29 -44.01 0.37
C THR A 136 5.35 -43.29 1.73
N PRO A 137 4.95 -43.95 2.84
CA PRO A 137 5.11 -43.40 4.16
C PRO A 137 6.56 -43.01 4.51
N GLU A 138 7.54 -43.63 3.88
CA GLU A 138 8.97 -43.34 4.01
C GLU A 138 9.43 -42.17 3.13
N ASN A 139 8.47 -41.43 2.52
CA ASN A 139 8.74 -40.32 1.61
C ASN A 139 9.59 -40.68 0.37
N THR A 140 9.45 -41.88 -0.11
CA THR A 140 10.02 -42.34 -1.39
C THR A 140 8.94 -42.40 -2.46
N LEU A 141 9.31 -42.21 -3.74
CA LEU A 141 8.36 -42.35 -4.84
C LEU A 141 7.89 -43.81 -4.96
N HIS A 142 6.57 -43.99 -5.02
CA HIS A 142 5.96 -45.26 -5.29
C HIS A 142 5.89 -45.49 -6.81
N ASP A 143 6.53 -46.59 -7.30
CA ASP A 143 6.46 -46.96 -8.72
C ASP A 143 5.13 -47.68 -8.97
N LEU A 144 4.15 -46.94 -9.49
CA LEU A 144 2.82 -47.44 -9.77
C LEU A 144 2.80 -48.40 -10.96
N GLN A 145 2.10 -49.50 -10.82
CA GLN A 145 1.77 -50.37 -11.97
C GLN A 145 0.91 -49.57 -12.99
N PRO A 146 0.98 -49.91 -14.29
CA PRO A 146 0.25 -49.16 -15.33
C PRO A 146 -1.25 -48.98 -15.05
N THR A 147 -1.91 -49.99 -14.46
CA THR A 147 -3.34 -49.89 -14.10
C THR A 147 -3.59 -48.94 -12.92
N GLU A 148 -2.71 -48.91 -11.93
CA GLU A 148 -2.78 -48.02 -10.78
C GLU A 148 -2.54 -46.58 -11.24
N ARG A 149 -1.51 -46.36 -12.07
CA ARG A 149 -1.21 -45.07 -12.67
C ARG A 149 -2.40 -44.51 -13.47
N ALA A 150 -3.04 -45.36 -14.29
CA ALA A 150 -4.23 -44.97 -15.05
C ALA A 150 -5.41 -44.60 -14.13
N LYS A 151 -5.57 -45.30 -13.01
CA LYS A 151 -6.62 -45.01 -12.02
C LYS A 151 -6.37 -43.68 -11.31
N GLU A 152 -5.14 -43.39 -10.91
CA GLU A 152 -4.76 -42.12 -10.26
C GLU A 152 -4.84 -40.93 -11.22
N ALA A 153 -4.51 -41.13 -12.51
CA ALA A 153 -4.63 -40.09 -13.53
C ALA A 153 -6.09 -39.80 -13.93
N SER A 154 -7.00 -40.74 -13.75
CA SER A 154 -8.39 -40.65 -14.24
C SER A 154 -9.14 -39.43 -13.70
N PRO A 155 -9.11 -39.04 -12.38
CA PRO A 155 -9.75 -37.83 -11.86
C PRO A 155 -9.13 -36.55 -12.46
N VAL A 156 -7.80 -36.56 -12.66
CA VAL A 156 -7.08 -35.40 -13.22
C VAL A 156 -7.47 -35.23 -14.70
N LEU A 157 -7.53 -36.31 -15.48
CA LEU A 157 -7.97 -36.28 -16.87
C LEU A 157 -9.42 -35.80 -17.00
N ALA A 158 -10.32 -36.28 -16.15
CA ALA A 158 -11.71 -35.81 -16.14
C ALA A 158 -11.83 -34.30 -15.84
N ASP A 159 -10.98 -33.76 -14.97
CA ASP A 159 -10.92 -32.36 -14.68
C ASP A 159 -10.36 -31.52 -15.84
N PHE A 160 -9.32 -32.03 -16.52
CA PHE A 160 -8.78 -31.42 -17.73
C PHE A 160 -9.79 -31.43 -18.88
N ASP A 161 -10.53 -32.53 -19.06
CA ASP A 161 -11.61 -32.64 -20.04
C ASP A 161 -12.69 -31.60 -19.78
N ALA A 162 -13.14 -31.44 -18.53
CA ALA A 162 -14.12 -30.45 -18.14
C ALA A 162 -13.63 -29.01 -18.40
N SER A 163 -12.33 -28.75 -18.20
CA SER A 163 -11.69 -27.46 -18.47
C SER A 163 -11.56 -27.23 -19.99
N ALA A 164 -11.22 -28.27 -20.77
CA ALA A 164 -11.16 -28.23 -22.23
C ALA A 164 -12.52 -27.87 -22.83
N ASP A 165 -13.58 -28.54 -22.37
CA ASP A 165 -14.95 -28.30 -22.85
C ASP A 165 -15.44 -26.87 -22.54
N ARG A 166 -15.10 -26.38 -21.36
CA ARG A 166 -15.51 -25.01 -20.98
C ARG A 166 -14.74 -23.94 -21.74
N ASN A 167 -13.42 -24.07 -21.86
CA ASN A 167 -12.52 -22.99 -22.28
C ASN A 167 -12.04 -23.16 -23.73
N GLY A 168 -12.42 -24.26 -24.41
CA GLY A 168 -12.09 -24.53 -25.80
C GLY A 168 -10.65 -24.97 -26.04
N TYR A 169 -9.99 -25.56 -25.05
CA TYR A 169 -8.67 -26.16 -25.22
C TYR A 169 -8.77 -27.49 -25.97
N ASP A 170 -7.72 -27.82 -26.71
CA ASP A 170 -7.61 -29.16 -27.32
C ASP A 170 -7.33 -30.22 -26.26
N ARG A 171 -8.15 -31.26 -26.23
CA ARG A 171 -8.01 -32.35 -25.23
C ARG A 171 -6.70 -33.10 -25.33
N LYS A 172 -6.18 -33.34 -26.57
CA LYS A 172 -4.90 -34.02 -26.77
C LYS A 172 -3.72 -33.24 -26.19
N LEU A 173 -3.79 -31.88 -26.30
CA LEU A 173 -2.80 -30.98 -25.71
C LEU A 173 -2.77 -31.11 -24.20
N LEU A 174 -3.96 -31.06 -23.55
CA LEU A 174 -4.06 -31.15 -22.10
C LEU A 174 -3.73 -32.57 -21.60
N GLU A 175 -4.17 -33.61 -22.30
CA GLU A 175 -3.86 -35.02 -21.98
C GLU A 175 -2.35 -35.30 -21.98
N ALA A 176 -1.58 -34.68 -22.89
CA ALA A 176 -0.14 -34.80 -22.94
C ALA A 176 0.59 -34.25 -21.72
N MET A 177 -0.06 -33.38 -20.92
CA MET A 177 0.47 -32.88 -19.62
C MET A 177 0.31 -33.94 -18.51
N VAL A 178 -0.59 -34.90 -18.67
CA VAL A 178 -0.97 -35.87 -17.61
C VAL A 178 -0.47 -37.28 -17.91
N VAL A 179 -0.52 -37.69 -19.18
CA VAL A 179 -0.22 -39.05 -19.58
C VAL A 179 1.13 -39.11 -20.26
N ILE A 180 2.06 -39.90 -19.69
CA ILE A 180 3.34 -40.21 -20.32
C ILE A 180 3.11 -41.08 -21.58
N ASP A 181 4.06 -41.14 -22.50
CA ASP A 181 3.99 -41.86 -23.79
C ASP A 181 2.99 -41.28 -24.80
N ARG A 182 2.50 -40.05 -24.57
CA ARG A 182 1.68 -39.29 -25.51
C ARG A 182 2.56 -38.49 -26.46
N VAL A 183 2.84 -39.05 -27.64
CA VAL A 183 3.52 -38.33 -28.74
C VAL A 183 2.51 -37.41 -29.40
N LEU A 184 2.80 -36.09 -29.42
CA LEU A 184 1.88 -35.06 -29.93
C LEU A 184 2.57 -34.21 -31.01
N TYR A 185 1.92 -34.09 -32.15
CA TYR A 185 2.33 -33.18 -33.24
C TYR A 185 1.32 -32.06 -33.41
N TYR A 186 1.76 -30.90 -33.88
CA TYR A 186 0.91 -29.76 -34.21
C TYR A 186 1.08 -29.39 -35.66
N VAL A 187 0.04 -29.64 -36.47
CA VAL A 187 0.09 -29.53 -37.93
C VAL A 187 -0.90 -28.50 -38.45
N GLU A 188 -0.58 -27.92 -39.60
CA GLU A 188 -1.37 -26.91 -40.30
C GLU A 188 -1.68 -27.38 -41.71
N ASN A 189 -2.91 -27.19 -42.16
CA ASN A 189 -3.29 -27.36 -43.57
C ASN A 189 -2.91 -26.08 -44.32
N PRO A 190 -1.99 -26.09 -45.29
CA PRO A 190 -1.53 -24.90 -45.98
C PRO A 190 -2.62 -24.20 -46.82
N ALA A 191 -3.68 -24.94 -47.23
CA ALA A 191 -4.76 -24.39 -48.04
C ALA A 191 -5.84 -23.68 -47.21
N THR A 192 -6.15 -24.23 -46.04
CA THR A 192 -7.23 -23.72 -45.16
C THR A 192 -6.75 -22.95 -43.95
N HIS A 193 -5.44 -23.03 -43.64
CA HIS A 193 -4.82 -22.54 -42.39
C HIS A 193 -5.40 -23.18 -41.13
N GLU A 194 -6.12 -24.29 -41.27
CA GLU A 194 -6.62 -25.06 -40.16
C GLU A 194 -5.45 -25.73 -39.43
N ARG A 195 -5.45 -25.64 -38.08
CA ARG A 195 -4.43 -26.26 -37.23
C ARG A 195 -5.04 -27.35 -36.37
N ARG A 196 -4.33 -28.43 -36.16
CA ARG A 196 -4.77 -29.57 -35.35
C ARG A 196 -3.63 -30.20 -34.55
N PHE A 197 -3.94 -30.64 -33.35
CA PHE A 197 -3.10 -31.55 -32.58
C PHE A 197 -3.42 -32.96 -33.00
N VAL A 198 -2.38 -33.72 -33.35
CA VAL A 198 -2.51 -35.08 -33.83
C VAL A 198 -1.54 -36.00 -33.11
N ASP A 199 -1.96 -37.22 -32.89
CA ASP A 199 -1.10 -38.26 -32.32
C ASP A 199 -0.19 -38.91 -33.36
N GLU A 200 0.72 -39.75 -32.89
CA GLU A 200 1.69 -40.48 -33.71
C GLU A 200 1.03 -41.32 -34.84
N LYS A 201 -0.18 -41.85 -34.60
CA LYS A 201 -0.91 -42.67 -35.56
C LYS A 201 -1.56 -41.87 -36.67
N GLU A 202 -2.07 -40.69 -36.34
CA GLU A 202 -2.73 -39.80 -37.29
C GLU A 202 -1.74 -38.99 -38.13
N TYR A 203 -0.56 -38.67 -37.58
CA TYR A 203 0.43 -37.81 -38.21
C TYR A 203 0.85 -38.24 -39.63
N PRO A 204 1.23 -39.52 -39.89
CA PRO A 204 1.60 -39.96 -41.24
C PRO A 204 0.46 -39.78 -42.25
N THR A 205 -0.76 -40.04 -41.84
CA THR A 205 -1.93 -39.94 -42.72
C THR A 205 -2.18 -38.48 -43.14
N LEU A 206 -2.14 -37.54 -42.19
CA LEU A 206 -2.33 -36.12 -42.48
C LEU A 206 -1.16 -35.51 -43.27
N SER A 207 0.06 -35.90 -42.93
CA SER A 207 1.26 -35.50 -43.68
C SER A 207 1.18 -35.97 -45.13
N GLY A 208 0.69 -37.21 -45.37
CA GLY A 208 0.43 -37.73 -46.72
C GLY A 208 -0.66 -36.97 -47.48
N HIS A 209 -1.57 -36.29 -46.78
CA HIS A 209 -2.60 -35.42 -47.36
C HIS A 209 -2.17 -33.95 -47.47
N GLY A 210 -0.88 -33.64 -47.31
CA GLY A 210 -0.33 -32.29 -47.52
C GLY A 210 -0.36 -31.38 -46.31
N TRP A 211 -0.75 -31.85 -45.12
CA TRP A 211 -0.60 -31.10 -43.88
C TRP A 211 0.89 -30.98 -43.54
N ARG A 212 1.27 -29.85 -42.96
CA ARG A 212 2.65 -29.54 -42.61
C ARG A 212 2.78 -29.19 -41.12
N ASP A 213 3.97 -29.35 -40.57
CA ASP A 213 4.27 -28.92 -39.24
C ASP A 213 4.06 -27.40 -39.09
N VAL A 214 3.47 -26.96 -37.98
CA VAL A 214 3.33 -25.55 -37.68
C VAL A 214 4.73 -24.91 -37.55
N PRO A 215 5.02 -23.85 -38.30
CA PRO A 215 6.34 -23.23 -38.30
C PRO A 215 6.75 -22.73 -36.92
N LYS A 216 8.07 -22.72 -36.63
CA LYS A 216 8.70 -22.22 -35.40
C LYS A 216 8.46 -23.08 -34.14
N LEU A 217 7.80 -24.20 -34.24
CA LEU A 217 7.67 -25.19 -33.18
C LEU A 217 8.49 -26.42 -33.49
N VAL A 218 9.16 -26.97 -32.48
CA VAL A 218 9.88 -28.24 -32.60
C VAL A 218 8.86 -29.37 -32.58
N GLN A 219 9.00 -30.32 -33.51
CA GLN A 219 8.11 -31.49 -33.59
C GLN A 219 8.88 -32.79 -33.26
N PRO A 220 8.25 -33.74 -32.58
CA PRO A 220 6.92 -33.63 -31.95
C PRO A 220 6.88 -32.58 -30.84
N ILE A 221 5.74 -31.94 -30.64
CA ILE A 221 5.51 -30.99 -29.53
C ILE A 221 5.74 -31.70 -28.19
N ASN A 222 5.27 -32.91 -28.06
CA ASN A 222 5.54 -33.79 -26.93
C ASN A 222 6.09 -35.14 -27.43
N PRO A 223 7.34 -35.49 -27.11
CA PRO A 223 7.87 -36.82 -27.36
C PRO A 223 7.39 -37.84 -26.32
N ALA A 224 7.58 -39.14 -26.58
CA ALA A 224 7.08 -40.21 -25.72
C ALA A 224 7.73 -40.31 -24.33
N ASP A 225 8.93 -39.74 -24.17
CA ASP A 225 9.76 -39.91 -22.98
C ASP A 225 9.49 -38.92 -21.83
N ARG A 226 8.51 -38.04 -22.00
CA ARG A 226 8.21 -36.97 -21.03
C ARG A 226 6.77 -36.53 -21.05
N LEU A 227 6.37 -35.79 -20.01
CA LEU A 227 5.12 -35.08 -19.95
C LEU A 227 5.26 -33.71 -20.61
N LEU A 228 4.19 -33.21 -21.23
CA LEU A 228 4.20 -31.91 -21.87
C LEU A 228 4.41 -30.82 -20.82
N THR A 229 5.48 -30.07 -21.04
CA THR A 229 5.80 -28.85 -20.28
C THR A 229 6.21 -27.77 -21.27
N VAL A 230 5.54 -26.65 -21.27
CA VAL A 230 5.75 -25.60 -22.27
C VAL A 230 6.13 -24.28 -21.62
N HIS A 231 7.00 -23.56 -22.29
CA HIS A 231 7.39 -22.21 -21.91
C HIS A 231 6.47 -21.16 -22.53
N THR A 232 6.59 -19.93 -22.10
CA THR A 232 5.77 -18.77 -22.49
C THR A 232 5.49 -18.70 -23.99
N ASN A 233 6.53 -18.72 -24.82
CA ASN A 233 6.38 -18.58 -26.28
C ASN A 233 5.67 -19.76 -26.91
N GLU A 234 5.93 -20.97 -26.43
CA GLU A 234 5.30 -22.19 -26.87
C GLU A 234 3.83 -22.22 -26.46
N ALA A 235 3.52 -21.88 -25.20
CA ALA A 235 2.15 -21.81 -24.70
C ALA A 235 1.27 -20.87 -25.54
N VAL A 236 1.82 -19.72 -25.95
CA VAL A 236 1.11 -18.79 -26.86
C VAL A 236 0.99 -19.36 -28.26
N ALA A 237 2.05 -19.96 -28.81
CA ALA A 237 2.04 -20.53 -30.16
C ALA A 237 1.08 -21.75 -30.29
N LEU A 238 0.91 -22.52 -29.23
CA LEU A 238 -0.01 -23.64 -29.12
C LEU A 238 -1.45 -23.22 -28.85
N GLY A 239 -1.71 -21.92 -28.60
CA GLY A 239 -3.03 -21.41 -28.25
C GLY A 239 -3.49 -21.74 -26.82
N LEU A 240 -2.60 -22.26 -25.97
CA LEU A 240 -2.86 -22.49 -24.56
C LEU A 240 -2.95 -21.18 -23.78
N ALA A 241 -2.07 -20.23 -24.09
CA ALA A 241 -2.08 -18.90 -23.49
C ALA A 241 -2.54 -17.82 -24.49
N ARG A 242 -3.28 -16.84 -24.01
CA ARG A 242 -3.81 -15.72 -24.81
C ARG A 242 -2.80 -14.58 -24.99
N GLY A 243 -1.72 -14.55 -24.20
CA GLY A 243 -0.72 -13.51 -24.31
C GLY A 243 0.32 -13.55 -23.20
N VAL A 244 1.12 -12.49 -23.14
CA VAL A 244 2.21 -12.32 -22.18
C VAL A 244 2.05 -10.97 -21.47
N ALA A 245 2.26 -10.94 -20.17
CA ALA A 245 2.29 -9.71 -19.39
C ALA A 245 3.46 -9.75 -18.40
N ALA A 246 4.05 -8.58 -18.10
CA ALA A 246 5.21 -8.49 -17.21
C ALA A 246 4.89 -8.74 -15.73
N SER A 247 3.64 -8.49 -15.32
CA SER A 247 3.12 -8.76 -13.98
C SER A 247 1.59 -8.82 -14.00
N PRO A 248 0.94 -9.32 -12.93
CA PRO A 248 -0.53 -9.26 -12.79
C PRO A 248 -1.07 -7.84 -12.88
N GLU A 249 -0.34 -6.85 -12.33
CA GLU A 249 -0.73 -5.44 -12.36
C GLU A 249 -0.56 -4.85 -13.77
N ALA A 250 0.50 -5.24 -14.49
CA ALA A 250 0.70 -4.86 -15.89
C ALA A 250 -0.44 -5.42 -16.77
N LEU A 251 -0.85 -6.67 -16.54
CA LEU A 251 -2.00 -7.28 -17.20
C LEU A 251 -3.28 -6.51 -16.91
N ALA A 252 -3.54 -6.19 -15.64
CA ALA A 252 -4.70 -5.41 -15.24
C ALA A 252 -4.70 -4.03 -15.92
N SER A 253 -3.55 -3.36 -15.95
CA SER A 253 -3.39 -2.07 -16.63
C SER A 253 -3.61 -2.16 -18.15
N GLN A 254 -3.04 -3.17 -18.82
CA GLN A 254 -3.19 -3.43 -20.26
C GLN A 254 -4.66 -3.66 -20.64
N ARG A 255 -5.44 -4.27 -19.76
CA ARG A 255 -6.87 -4.54 -19.97
C ARG A 255 -7.79 -3.40 -19.52
N GLY A 256 -7.24 -2.24 -19.09
CA GLY A 256 -8.01 -1.08 -18.64
C GLY A 256 -8.67 -1.25 -17.27
N PHE A 257 -8.19 -2.20 -16.44
CA PHE A 257 -8.68 -2.37 -15.07
C PHE A 257 -8.00 -1.32 -14.18
N ALA A 258 -8.78 -0.33 -13.72
CA ALA A 258 -8.26 0.84 -13.01
C ALA A 258 -8.26 0.69 -11.47
N ILE A 259 -7.53 1.53 -10.82
CA ILE A 259 -7.57 1.99 -9.41
C ILE A 259 -7.03 1.01 -8.34
N VAL A 260 -7.53 -0.23 -8.17
CA VAL A 260 -7.03 -1.13 -7.13
C VAL A 260 -5.59 -1.58 -7.42
N ALA A 261 -5.29 -1.90 -8.69
CA ALA A 261 -3.94 -2.23 -9.12
C ALA A 261 -2.95 -1.05 -8.96
N PHE A 262 -3.41 0.19 -9.26
CA PHE A 262 -2.60 1.39 -9.05
C PHE A 262 -2.23 1.59 -7.57
N LEU A 263 -3.18 1.43 -6.65
CA LEU A 263 -2.96 1.59 -5.22
C LEU A 263 -2.06 0.47 -4.63
N SER A 264 -2.02 -0.70 -5.26
CA SER A 264 -1.13 -1.81 -4.87
C SER A 264 0.29 -1.65 -5.42
N ASN A 265 0.52 -0.69 -6.33
CA ASN A 265 1.84 -0.46 -6.93
C ASN A 265 2.89 -0.12 -5.85
N PRO A 266 4.07 -0.77 -5.84
CA PRO A 266 5.12 -0.53 -4.85
C PRO A 266 5.55 0.94 -4.76
N PHE A 267 5.58 1.66 -5.89
CA PHE A 267 5.88 3.10 -5.91
C PHE A 267 4.81 3.92 -5.19
N VAL A 268 3.52 3.63 -5.42
CA VAL A 268 2.40 4.32 -4.75
C VAL A 268 2.40 4.02 -3.25
N ARG A 269 2.65 2.77 -2.85
CA ARG A 269 2.81 2.38 -1.45
C ARG A 269 4.02 3.08 -0.80
N GLY A 270 5.15 3.18 -1.51
CA GLY A 270 6.33 3.92 -1.06
C GLY A 270 6.05 5.41 -0.89
N LEU A 271 5.33 6.02 -1.83
CA LEU A 271 4.91 7.42 -1.72
C LEU A 271 3.93 7.64 -0.55
N ALA A 272 2.95 6.75 -0.37
CA ALA A 272 2.04 6.80 0.77
C ALA A 272 2.79 6.66 2.10
N MET A 273 3.79 5.76 2.17
CA MET A 273 4.66 5.60 3.34
C MET A 273 5.49 6.86 3.64
N LEU A 274 6.03 7.51 2.60
CA LEU A 274 6.75 8.79 2.72
C LEU A 274 5.83 9.88 3.25
N VAL A 275 4.62 10.02 2.70
CA VAL A 275 3.63 11.00 3.14
C VAL A 275 3.20 10.72 4.59
N LEU A 276 2.95 9.46 4.95
CA LEU A 276 2.66 9.06 6.33
C LEU A 276 3.78 9.48 7.29
N THR A 277 5.03 9.22 6.93
CA THR A 277 6.20 9.55 7.76
C THR A 277 6.31 11.05 8.00
N ILE A 278 6.17 11.87 6.94
CA ILE A 278 6.20 13.34 7.05
C ILE A 278 5.02 13.83 7.88
N SER A 279 3.83 13.29 7.66
CA SER A 279 2.61 13.66 8.38
C SER A 279 2.71 13.32 9.87
N LEU A 280 3.23 12.14 10.20
CA LEU A 280 3.43 11.71 11.58
C LEU A 280 4.47 12.57 12.30
N TRP A 281 5.58 12.91 11.63
CA TRP A 281 6.58 13.82 12.19
C TRP A 281 5.98 15.21 12.46
N THR A 282 5.21 15.73 11.51
CA THR A 282 4.53 17.04 11.68
C THR A 282 3.53 17.01 12.83
N PHE A 283 2.75 15.92 12.95
CA PHE A 283 1.80 15.71 14.04
C PHE A 283 2.48 15.66 15.40
N LEU A 284 3.60 14.90 15.55
CA LEU A 284 4.32 14.81 16.81
C LEU A 284 4.97 16.15 17.21
N GLY A 285 5.41 16.96 16.24
CA GLY A 285 6.00 18.27 16.48
C GLY A 285 4.98 19.38 16.76
N ALA A 286 3.79 19.28 16.21
CA ALA A 286 2.75 20.31 16.30
C ALA A 286 1.36 19.70 16.05
N PRO A 287 0.77 19.04 17.06
CA PRO A 287 -0.54 18.40 16.93
C PRO A 287 -1.67 19.43 16.79
N GLY A 288 -2.75 19.04 16.11
CA GLY A 288 -3.99 19.84 16.02
C GLY A 288 -4.10 20.78 14.83
N HIS A 289 -3.27 20.61 13.78
CA HIS A 289 -3.34 21.43 12.57
C HIS A 289 -4.33 20.91 11.51
N GLY A 290 -4.87 19.72 11.68
CA GLY A 290 -5.86 19.08 10.82
C GLY A 290 -5.29 18.53 9.49
N LEU A 291 -4.36 19.22 8.82
CA LEU A 291 -3.82 18.78 7.54
C LEU A 291 -2.89 17.58 7.66
N ALA A 292 -1.98 17.59 8.63
CA ALA A 292 -1.06 16.46 8.85
C ALA A 292 -1.84 15.20 9.26
N GLU A 293 -2.82 15.35 10.13
CA GLU A 293 -3.71 14.27 10.56
C GLU A 293 -4.52 13.70 9.39
N ALA A 294 -5.11 14.56 8.55
CA ALA A 294 -5.85 14.12 7.37
C ALA A 294 -4.96 13.36 6.37
N MET A 295 -3.74 13.85 6.12
CA MET A 295 -2.79 13.18 5.23
C MET A 295 -2.28 11.87 5.82
N ALA A 296 -2.09 11.78 7.14
CA ALA A 296 -1.74 10.54 7.82
C ALA A 296 -2.86 9.48 7.68
N ILE A 297 -4.12 9.88 7.91
CA ILE A 297 -5.29 9.00 7.77
C ILE A 297 -5.43 8.51 6.32
N LEU A 298 -5.30 9.41 5.34
CA LEU A 298 -5.38 9.05 3.92
C LEU A 298 -4.26 8.05 3.53
N SER A 299 -3.02 8.34 3.95
CA SER A 299 -1.88 7.47 3.68
C SER A 299 -2.03 6.10 4.35
N LEU A 300 -2.50 6.08 5.59
CA LEU A 300 -2.79 4.84 6.31
C LEU A 300 -3.92 4.05 5.66
N GLY A 301 -4.96 4.74 5.16
CA GLY A 301 -6.03 4.13 4.37
C GLY A 301 -5.51 3.42 3.12
N VAL A 302 -4.54 3.98 2.42
CA VAL A 302 -3.88 3.33 1.27
C VAL A 302 -3.00 2.17 1.72
N LEU A 303 -2.17 2.36 2.76
CA LEU A 303 -1.17 1.36 3.19
C LEU A 303 -1.79 0.13 3.87
N VAL A 304 -2.91 0.29 4.54
CA VAL A 304 -3.60 -0.78 5.28
C VAL A 304 -4.89 -1.21 4.58
N GLY A 305 -5.67 -0.24 4.10
CA GLY A 305 -6.97 -0.51 3.48
C GLY A 305 -6.85 -1.34 2.21
N VAL A 306 -5.87 -1.03 1.35
CA VAL A 306 -5.67 -1.82 0.11
C VAL A 306 -5.25 -3.26 0.42
N PRO A 307 -4.20 -3.54 1.22
CA PRO A 307 -3.87 -4.91 1.60
C PRO A 307 -5.00 -5.66 2.30
N LEU A 308 -5.78 -4.98 3.14
CA LEU A 308 -6.93 -5.58 3.80
C LEU A 308 -8.04 -5.95 2.82
N LEU A 309 -8.36 -5.07 1.87
CA LEU A 309 -9.37 -5.30 0.83
C LEU A 309 -8.95 -6.36 -0.18
N THR A 310 -7.65 -6.48 -0.45
CA THR A 310 -7.10 -7.50 -1.36
C THR A 310 -6.77 -8.82 -0.66
N GLY A 311 -6.97 -8.92 0.66
CA GLY A 311 -6.72 -10.13 1.44
C GLY A 311 -5.24 -10.36 1.77
N TYR A 312 -4.35 -9.43 1.44
CA TYR A 312 -2.92 -9.52 1.79
C TYR A 312 -2.66 -9.23 3.27
N ALA A 313 -3.43 -8.33 3.91
CA ALA A 313 -3.31 -8.04 5.33
C ALA A 313 -4.30 -8.85 6.17
N GLN A 314 -3.88 -9.25 7.35
CA GLN A 314 -4.71 -9.94 8.32
C GLN A 314 -5.29 -8.97 9.35
N TRP A 315 -6.44 -9.32 9.95
CA TRP A 315 -7.12 -8.46 10.92
C TRP A 315 -6.28 -8.14 12.17
N TRP A 316 -5.40 -9.06 12.59
CA TRP A 316 -4.54 -8.86 13.75
C TRP A 316 -3.41 -7.84 13.48
N GLU A 317 -2.92 -7.71 12.23
CA GLU A 317 -1.97 -6.67 11.81
C GLU A 317 -2.59 -5.28 12.00
N LEU A 318 -3.89 -5.16 11.69
CA LEU A 318 -4.65 -3.94 11.96
C LEU A 318 -4.67 -3.61 13.45
N LEU A 319 -4.84 -4.60 14.34
CA LEU A 319 -4.78 -4.38 15.78
C LEU A 319 -3.40 -3.90 16.25
N VAL A 320 -2.32 -4.42 15.68
CA VAL A 320 -0.95 -3.95 15.97
C VAL A 320 -0.77 -2.49 15.54
N ILE A 321 -1.24 -2.14 14.34
CA ILE A 321 -1.18 -0.76 13.83
C ILE A 321 -2.01 0.19 14.70
N LEU A 322 -3.26 -0.17 15.03
CA LEU A 322 -4.13 0.63 15.88
C LEU A 322 -3.58 0.75 17.31
N GLY A 323 -2.99 -0.31 17.85
CA GLY A 323 -2.30 -0.27 19.14
C GLY A 323 -1.11 0.69 19.12
N GLY A 324 -0.32 0.67 18.04
CA GLY A 324 0.77 1.60 17.82
C GLY A 324 0.31 3.06 17.77
N LEU A 325 -0.75 3.34 17.01
CA LEU A 325 -1.37 4.67 16.95
C LEU A 325 -1.93 5.11 18.32
N GLY A 326 -2.56 4.18 19.05
CA GLY A 326 -3.07 4.44 20.40
C GLY A 326 -1.96 4.85 21.37
N LEU A 327 -0.80 4.16 21.33
CA LEU A 327 0.36 4.50 22.15
C LEU A 327 0.98 5.86 21.77
N LEU A 328 1.02 6.19 20.46
CA LEU A 328 1.46 7.51 20.01
C LEU A 328 0.50 8.61 20.49
N ALA A 329 -0.80 8.39 20.39
CA ALA A 329 -1.80 9.33 20.90
C ALA A 329 -1.71 9.48 22.44
N PHE A 330 -1.48 8.37 23.15
CA PHE A 330 -1.30 8.38 24.60
C PHE A 330 -0.10 9.23 25.02
N GLU A 331 1.05 9.11 24.33
CA GLU A 331 2.22 9.96 24.57
C GLU A 331 1.90 11.45 24.36
N VAL A 332 1.19 11.78 23.28
CA VAL A 332 0.93 13.20 22.93
C VAL A 332 -0.10 13.84 23.86
N PHE A 333 -1.15 13.11 24.24
CA PHE A 333 -2.30 13.69 24.94
C PHE A 333 -2.37 13.39 26.43
N VAL A 334 -1.73 12.31 26.90
CA VAL A 334 -1.85 11.84 28.30
C VAL A 334 -0.54 11.96 29.07
N PHE A 335 0.59 11.53 28.48
CA PHE A 335 1.90 11.56 29.15
C PHE A 335 2.99 12.18 28.26
N PRO A 336 2.88 13.48 27.92
CA PRO A 336 3.84 14.13 27.03
C PRO A 336 5.25 14.15 27.63
N GLY A 337 6.24 13.71 26.81
CA GLY A 337 7.66 13.89 27.12
C GLY A 337 8.36 12.69 27.75
N HIS A 338 7.70 11.56 28.00
CA HIS A 338 8.37 10.34 28.50
C HIS A 338 9.09 9.57 27.37
N GLY A 339 8.57 9.62 26.16
CA GLY A 339 9.17 9.02 24.97
C GLY A 339 9.04 7.49 24.86
N VAL A 340 8.74 6.79 25.97
CA VAL A 340 8.66 5.32 25.97
C VAL A 340 7.45 4.83 25.19
N SER A 341 6.28 5.40 25.45
CA SER A 341 5.04 5.05 24.71
C SER A 341 5.13 5.47 23.24
N ALA A 342 5.80 6.59 22.93
CA ALA A 342 6.06 7.00 21.55
C ALA A 342 6.98 6.00 20.84
N ALA A 343 8.07 5.57 21.46
CA ALA A 343 9.00 4.61 20.88
C ALA A 343 8.34 3.25 20.63
N LEU A 344 7.59 2.74 21.59
CA LEU A 344 6.85 1.48 21.47
C LEU A 344 5.73 1.60 20.43
N GLY A 345 5.00 2.71 20.43
CA GLY A 345 3.93 3.00 19.46
C GLY A 345 4.46 3.07 18.03
N LEU A 346 5.61 3.73 17.83
CA LEU A 346 6.27 3.80 16.52
C LEU A 346 6.75 2.41 16.06
N LEU A 347 7.34 1.63 16.96
CA LEU A 347 7.79 0.27 16.66
C LEU A 347 6.61 -0.62 16.25
N MET A 348 5.48 -0.57 16.97
CA MET A 348 4.27 -1.30 16.63
C MET A 348 3.67 -0.84 15.30
N LEU A 349 3.61 0.46 15.05
CA LEU A 349 3.09 1.03 13.81
C LEU A 349 3.92 0.58 12.60
N LEU A 350 5.25 0.77 12.67
CA LEU A 350 6.16 0.39 11.58
C LEU A 350 6.21 -1.13 11.39
N GLY A 351 6.24 -1.90 12.50
CA GLY A 351 6.20 -3.35 12.46
C GLY A 351 4.89 -3.87 11.85
N GLY A 352 3.75 -3.35 12.27
CA GLY A 352 2.45 -3.70 11.70
C GLY A 352 2.34 -3.34 10.22
N LEU A 353 2.81 -2.16 9.81
CA LEU A 353 2.88 -1.78 8.40
C LEU A 353 3.80 -2.70 7.59
N LEU A 354 4.95 -3.09 8.16
CA LEU A 354 5.86 -4.02 7.50
C LEU A 354 5.21 -5.40 7.28
N LEU A 355 4.45 -5.89 8.24
CA LEU A 355 3.73 -7.16 8.13
C LEU A 355 2.71 -7.14 6.99
N THR A 356 2.06 -6.01 6.71
CA THR A 356 1.14 -5.89 5.55
C THR A 356 1.83 -6.11 4.19
N PHE A 357 3.16 -6.08 4.11
CA PHE A 357 3.91 -6.43 2.90
C PHE A 357 4.20 -7.93 2.79
N VAL A 358 4.27 -8.65 3.91
CA VAL A 358 4.56 -10.09 3.92
C VAL A 358 3.43 -10.88 3.25
N GLY A 359 2.21 -10.41 3.44
CA GLY A 359 1.03 -11.10 2.95
C GLY A 359 0.61 -12.26 3.85
N GLN A 360 -0.31 -13.08 3.37
CA GLN A 360 -0.73 -14.30 4.08
C GLN A 360 0.28 -15.40 3.78
N ASP A 361 1.22 -15.59 4.70
CA ASP A 361 2.30 -16.55 4.59
C ASP A 361 2.14 -17.62 5.69
N GLY A 362 1.53 -18.76 5.32
CA GLY A 362 1.33 -19.89 6.23
C GLY A 362 -0.02 -19.93 6.98
N VAL A 363 -0.14 -20.88 7.89
CA VAL A 363 -1.38 -21.18 8.67
C VAL A 363 -1.39 -20.36 9.95
N GLY A 364 -2.22 -19.30 9.99
CA GLY A 364 -2.47 -18.50 11.19
C GLY A 364 -1.60 -17.26 11.36
N PRO A 365 -1.77 -16.51 12.46
CA PRO A 365 -0.99 -15.30 12.72
C PRO A 365 0.46 -15.66 13.01
N SER A 366 1.36 -15.25 12.13
CA SER A 366 2.81 -15.46 12.24
C SER A 366 3.53 -14.13 12.18
N LEU A 367 4.40 -13.86 13.16
CA LEU A 367 5.25 -12.67 13.17
C LEU A 367 6.42 -12.78 12.18
N PHE A 368 6.76 -13.99 11.74
CA PHE A 368 7.86 -14.23 10.82
C PHE A 368 7.38 -15.01 9.61
N PRO A 369 7.89 -14.69 8.40
CA PRO A 369 7.57 -15.44 7.19
C PRO A 369 7.95 -16.91 7.31
N GLN A 370 7.07 -17.78 6.84
CA GLN A 370 7.28 -19.23 6.83
C GLN A 370 7.69 -19.75 5.45
N THR A 371 7.50 -18.94 4.41
CA THR A 371 7.84 -19.29 3.03
C THR A 371 8.98 -18.44 2.47
N PRO A 372 9.72 -18.94 1.44
CA PRO A 372 10.72 -18.12 0.73
C PRO A 372 10.13 -16.86 0.12
N GLN A 373 8.87 -16.91 -0.33
CA GLN A 373 8.17 -15.76 -0.90
C GLN A 373 7.87 -14.70 0.17
N GLY A 374 7.38 -15.11 1.34
CA GLY A 374 7.17 -14.20 2.47
C GLY A 374 8.45 -13.48 2.89
N TRP A 375 9.60 -14.18 2.90
CA TRP A 375 10.90 -13.56 3.13
C TRP A 375 11.31 -12.59 2.03
N SER A 376 10.99 -12.88 0.77
CA SER A 376 11.20 -11.96 -0.35
C SER A 376 10.35 -10.70 -0.18
N ASN A 377 9.06 -10.88 0.12
CA ASN A 377 8.11 -9.77 0.36
C ASN A 377 8.54 -8.91 1.54
N LEU A 378 8.99 -9.52 2.64
CA LEU A 378 9.54 -8.82 3.81
C LEU A 378 10.75 -7.96 3.43
N ARG A 379 11.68 -8.50 2.64
CA ARG A 379 12.85 -7.74 2.16
C ARG A 379 12.44 -6.55 1.28
N HIS A 380 11.51 -6.74 0.34
CA HIS A 380 11.00 -5.66 -0.50
C HIS A 380 10.25 -4.61 0.33
N GLY A 381 9.38 -5.03 1.25
CA GLY A 381 8.69 -4.13 2.16
C GLY A 381 9.63 -3.33 3.04
N SER A 382 10.67 -3.99 3.59
CA SER A 382 11.72 -3.33 4.38
C SER A 382 12.50 -2.30 3.55
N ALA A 383 12.82 -2.61 2.30
CA ALA A 383 13.53 -1.68 1.40
C ALA A 383 12.64 -0.46 1.07
N ILE A 384 11.35 -0.66 0.79
CA ILE A 384 10.39 0.44 0.55
C ILE A 384 10.27 1.31 1.80
N MET A 385 10.14 0.70 2.98
CA MET A 385 10.02 1.42 4.25
C MET A 385 11.29 2.21 4.57
N ALA A 386 12.46 1.60 4.47
CA ALA A 386 13.75 2.27 4.66
C ALA A 386 13.97 3.41 3.65
N GLY A 387 13.66 3.18 2.38
CA GLY A 387 13.72 4.20 1.34
C GLY A 387 12.78 5.37 1.60
N SER A 388 11.57 5.11 2.08
CA SER A 388 10.58 6.15 2.42
C SER A 388 11.01 6.95 3.65
N LEU A 389 11.56 6.31 4.69
CA LEU A 389 12.11 6.99 5.86
C LEU A 389 13.30 7.87 5.48
N ALA A 390 14.26 7.34 4.71
CA ALA A 390 15.38 8.12 4.20
C ALA A 390 14.91 9.28 3.30
N GLY A 391 13.95 9.02 2.41
CA GLY A 391 13.33 10.03 1.57
C GLY A 391 12.65 11.14 2.38
N ALA A 392 11.95 10.79 3.46
CA ALA A 392 11.32 11.78 4.35
C ALA A 392 12.36 12.70 5.01
N VAL A 393 13.50 12.14 5.46
CA VAL A 393 14.62 12.92 6.00
C VAL A 393 15.18 13.87 4.93
N VAL A 394 15.45 13.36 3.73
CA VAL A 394 15.96 14.17 2.61
C VAL A 394 14.99 15.28 2.25
N VAL A 395 13.71 14.96 2.10
CA VAL A 395 12.64 15.96 1.82
C VAL A 395 12.57 16.98 2.95
N GLY A 396 12.62 16.54 4.21
CA GLY A 396 12.61 17.45 5.38
C GLY A 396 13.80 18.41 5.38
N VAL A 397 15.00 17.91 5.08
CA VAL A 397 16.21 18.76 4.98
C VAL A 397 16.11 19.74 3.83
N LEU A 398 15.67 19.29 2.64
CA LEU A 398 15.52 20.12 1.45
C LEU A 398 14.42 21.17 1.60
N LEU A 399 13.32 20.84 2.30
CA LEU A 399 12.22 21.79 2.54
C LEU A 399 12.51 22.78 3.66
N ARG A 400 13.46 22.47 4.55
CA ARG A 400 13.78 23.34 5.70
C ARG A 400 13.98 24.82 5.36
N PRO A 401 14.69 25.23 4.29
CA PRO A 401 14.85 26.62 3.93
C PRO A 401 13.59 27.26 3.33
N PHE A 402 12.64 26.45 2.85
CA PHE A 402 11.39 26.91 2.23
C PHE A 402 10.21 26.98 3.22
N LEU A 403 10.24 26.18 4.31
CA LEU A 403 9.18 26.16 5.32
C LEU A 403 8.81 27.56 5.87
N PRO A 404 9.78 28.47 6.19
CA PRO A 404 9.45 29.80 6.68
C PRO A 404 8.72 30.67 5.67
N ARG A 405 8.80 30.34 4.36
CA ARG A 405 8.17 31.10 3.27
C ARG A 405 6.73 30.68 3.00
N LEU A 406 6.33 29.51 3.49
CA LEU A 406 4.99 28.99 3.29
C LEU A 406 4.05 29.58 4.37
N PRO A 407 2.91 30.21 3.98
CA PRO A 407 2.04 30.97 4.90
C PRO A 407 1.45 30.11 6.03
N TYR A 408 1.40 28.80 5.84
CA TYR A 408 0.89 27.83 6.83
C TYR A 408 1.97 27.45 7.85
N PHE A 409 3.20 27.22 7.41
CA PHE A 409 4.32 26.77 8.24
C PHE A 409 5.01 27.92 8.99
N ASN A 410 4.86 29.16 8.53
CA ASN A 410 5.41 30.34 9.22
C ASN A 410 4.83 30.53 10.63
N ARG A 411 3.63 30.00 10.90
CA ARG A 411 3.00 30.05 12.23
C ARG A 411 3.55 28.97 13.20
N LEU A 412 4.24 27.94 12.69
CA LEU A 412 4.80 26.83 13.46
C LEU A 412 6.24 27.07 13.90
N ILE A 413 6.92 28.07 13.32
CA ILE A 413 8.29 28.38 13.65
C ILE A 413 8.28 29.39 14.80
N LEU A 414 8.61 28.92 16.00
CA LEU A 414 8.99 29.79 17.10
C LEU A 414 10.22 30.60 16.65
N LYS A 415 10.01 31.90 16.39
CA LYS A 415 11.12 32.81 16.21
C LYS A 415 11.81 32.92 17.57
N THR A 416 12.92 32.28 17.74
CA THR A 416 13.85 32.58 18.84
C THR A 416 14.23 34.02 18.65
N VAL A 417 13.86 34.87 19.62
CA VAL A 417 14.34 36.25 19.71
C VAL A 417 15.85 36.11 19.94
N SER A 418 16.63 36.30 18.89
CA SER A 418 18.08 36.41 19.02
C SER A 418 18.36 37.65 19.84
N GLY A 419 19.26 37.55 20.83
CA GLY A 419 19.59 38.68 21.69
C GLY A 419 20.09 39.94 20.95
N ASN A 420 20.21 39.91 19.62
CA ASN A 420 20.51 41.02 18.73
C ASN A 420 19.30 41.55 17.93
N ASP A 421 18.12 40.94 18.07
CA ASP A 421 16.93 41.52 17.47
C ASP A 421 16.52 42.73 18.31
N PRO A 422 16.20 43.90 17.68
CA PRO A 422 15.64 45.02 18.43
C PRO A 422 14.40 44.53 19.17
N PRO A 423 14.20 44.89 20.45
CA PRO A 423 13.08 44.43 21.25
C PRO A 423 11.80 44.62 20.45
N LEU A 424 10.97 43.56 20.37
CA LEU A 424 9.66 43.61 19.73
C LEU A 424 8.96 44.86 20.28
N ARG A 425 8.84 45.88 19.45
CA ARG A 425 7.98 47.01 19.76
C ARG A 425 6.57 46.44 19.90
N HIS A 426 6.14 46.24 21.14
CA HIS A 426 4.73 46.19 21.40
C HIS A 426 4.19 47.51 20.86
N SER A 427 3.22 47.42 19.99
CA SER A 427 2.47 48.54 19.47
C SER A 427 1.69 49.17 20.62
N ALA A 428 2.39 49.93 21.40
CA ALA A 428 1.97 51.05 22.20
C ALA A 428 3.25 51.82 22.49
N ASP A 429 3.33 52.95 21.94
CA ASP A 429 4.30 53.98 22.14
C ASP A 429 4.41 54.28 23.68
N THR A 430 5.24 53.49 24.37
CA THR A 430 5.55 53.74 25.78
C THR A 430 7.05 53.78 25.86
N ARG A 431 7.60 54.98 25.80
CA ARG A 431 8.97 55.31 26.17
C ARG A 431 9.24 54.71 27.54
N LEU A 432 10.36 53.98 27.69
CA LEU A 432 10.81 53.39 28.97
C LEU A 432 11.00 54.40 30.10
N ASP A 433 10.80 55.71 29.83
CA ASP A 433 10.87 56.78 30.80
C ASP A 433 9.54 57.12 31.48
N ASP A 434 8.40 56.53 31.03
CA ASP A 434 7.06 56.79 31.60
C ASP A 434 6.51 55.53 32.32
N ALA A 435 7.29 54.95 33.24
CA ALA A 435 6.75 54.00 34.18
C ALA A 435 5.75 54.72 35.10
N TRP A 436 4.45 54.55 34.81
CA TRP A 436 3.40 55.10 35.69
C TRP A 436 3.01 54.06 36.75
N PRO A 437 2.87 54.42 38.05
CA PRO A 437 3.09 55.73 38.62
C PRO A 437 4.58 56.09 38.75
N GLY A 438 4.96 57.29 38.40
CA GLY A 438 6.33 57.78 38.48
C GLY A 438 6.86 57.84 39.95
N VAL A 439 8.19 57.82 40.10
CA VAL A 439 8.84 57.97 41.41
C VAL A 439 8.42 59.28 42.05
N GLY A 440 8.03 59.24 43.34
CA GLY A 440 7.53 60.42 44.09
C GLY A 440 6.01 60.58 44.02
N THR A 441 5.28 59.84 43.21
CA THR A 441 3.79 59.93 43.16
C THR A 441 3.20 59.39 44.45
N ALA A 442 2.31 60.20 45.03
CA ALA A 442 1.56 59.86 46.25
C ALA A 442 0.33 59.03 45.89
N GLY A 443 0.03 58.00 46.67
CA GLY A 443 -1.12 57.10 46.51
C GLY A 443 -1.65 56.60 47.84
N VAL A 444 -2.65 55.75 47.79
CA VAL A 444 -3.29 55.16 48.98
C VAL A 444 -3.33 53.62 48.81
N ALA A 445 -2.96 52.88 49.86
CA ALA A 445 -3.07 51.40 49.85
C ALA A 445 -4.56 51.01 49.78
N VAL A 446 -4.92 50.23 48.76
CA VAL A 446 -6.28 49.71 48.59
C VAL A 446 -6.45 48.41 49.38
N THR A 447 -5.38 47.60 49.45
CA THR A 447 -5.34 46.39 50.24
C THR A 447 -4.19 46.42 51.25
N ASP A 448 -4.22 45.54 52.26
CA ASP A 448 -3.04 45.32 53.08
C ASP A 448 -1.86 44.88 52.21
N LEU A 449 -0.68 45.49 52.43
CA LEU A 449 0.55 45.12 51.76
C LEU A 449 1.36 44.14 52.64
N ARG A 450 1.62 42.88 52.16
CA ARG A 450 2.32 41.80 52.91
C ARG A 450 3.40 41.05 52.09
N PRO A 451 4.50 41.59 51.71
CA PRO A 451 4.82 42.98 51.40
C PRO A 451 4.13 43.47 50.10
N GLY A 452 3.54 42.56 49.28
CA GLY A 452 2.81 42.87 48.05
C GLY A 452 1.33 43.16 48.33
N GLY A 453 0.74 43.99 47.48
CA GLY A 453 -0.70 44.35 47.50
C GLY A 453 -1.03 45.34 46.39
N SER A 454 -2.14 46.04 46.54
CA SER A 454 -2.63 47.03 45.55
C SER A 454 -2.71 48.41 46.15
N ALA A 455 -2.31 49.45 45.40
CA ALA A 455 -2.44 50.85 45.78
C ALA A 455 -3.06 51.61 44.62
N ALA A 456 -3.87 52.63 44.96
CA ALA A 456 -4.47 53.56 44.02
C ALA A 456 -3.62 54.87 43.94
N PHE A 457 -3.36 55.26 42.71
CA PHE A 457 -2.65 56.51 42.40
C PHE A 457 -3.47 57.34 41.45
N HIS A 458 -3.48 58.69 41.70
CA HIS A 458 -4.18 59.58 40.82
C HIS A 458 -3.41 59.83 39.52
N ASP A 459 -4.04 59.52 38.40
CA ASP A 459 -3.45 59.73 37.09
C ASP A 459 -3.84 61.10 36.55
N LEU A 460 -2.88 61.98 36.51
CA LEU A 460 -3.10 63.39 36.07
C LEU A 460 -3.46 63.45 34.55
N ALA A 461 -3.13 62.48 33.78
CA ALA A 461 -3.44 62.44 32.33
C ALA A 461 -4.89 62.02 32.04
N THR A 462 -5.46 61.14 32.85
CA THR A 462 -6.83 60.63 32.66
C THR A 462 -7.84 61.24 33.65
N GLY A 463 -7.37 61.88 34.74
CA GLY A 463 -8.21 62.43 35.79
C GLY A 463 -8.87 61.40 36.72
N PHE A 464 -8.48 60.12 36.64
CA PHE A 464 -9.03 59.03 37.43
C PHE A 464 -7.97 58.35 38.30
N ASP A 465 -8.41 57.71 39.38
CA ASP A 465 -7.57 56.93 40.23
C ASP A 465 -7.40 55.52 39.58
N ARG A 466 -6.16 55.08 39.35
CA ARG A 466 -5.83 53.78 38.82
C ARG A 466 -5.17 52.93 39.90
N THR A 467 -5.62 51.68 40.02
CA THR A 467 -5.06 50.70 40.95
C THR A 467 -3.92 49.92 40.31
N VAL A 468 -2.77 49.89 41.00
CA VAL A 468 -1.54 49.18 40.53
C VAL A 468 -1.07 48.25 41.64
N GLY A 469 -0.53 47.07 41.20
CA GLY A 469 0.15 46.16 42.12
C GLY A 469 1.46 46.77 42.62
N VAL A 470 1.63 46.87 43.95
CA VAL A 470 2.79 47.47 44.61
C VAL A 470 3.43 46.57 45.65
N VAL A 471 4.71 46.79 45.93
CA VAL A 471 5.45 46.10 46.98
C VAL A 471 5.96 47.12 48.01
N SER A 472 5.65 46.91 49.27
CA SER A 472 6.12 47.80 50.36
C SER A 472 7.60 47.58 50.66
N GLU A 473 8.39 48.63 50.74
CA GLU A 473 9.78 48.62 51.17
C GLU A 473 9.94 48.28 52.67
N THR A 474 8.96 48.65 53.49
CA THR A 474 8.97 48.55 54.93
C THR A 474 8.22 47.32 55.50
N GLY A 475 7.79 46.41 54.63
CA GLY A 475 7.04 45.22 55.03
C GLY A 475 5.53 45.45 55.07
N TYR A 476 4.90 45.18 56.26
CA TYR A 476 3.46 45.27 56.39
C TYR A 476 2.96 46.70 56.43
N VAL A 477 1.98 47.02 55.61
CA VAL A 477 1.28 48.35 55.60
C VAL A 477 -0.23 48.05 55.51
N THR A 478 -1.01 48.70 56.35
CA THR A 478 -2.47 48.56 56.38
C THR A 478 -3.15 49.26 55.19
N ALA A 479 -4.28 48.74 54.78
CA ALA A 479 -5.14 49.37 53.79
C ALA A 479 -5.53 50.75 54.27
N GLY A 480 -5.61 51.71 53.34
CA GLY A 480 -5.90 53.13 53.63
C GLY A 480 -4.65 53.97 53.99
N ALA A 481 -3.48 53.41 54.17
CA ALA A 481 -2.25 54.14 54.42
C ALA A 481 -1.81 54.98 53.20
N LYS A 482 -1.34 56.23 53.43
CA LYS A 482 -0.75 57.02 52.35
C LYS A 482 0.62 56.53 52.01
N LEU A 483 0.90 56.39 50.73
CA LEU A 483 2.12 55.83 50.18
C LEU A 483 2.80 56.80 49.22
N VAL A 484 4.10 56.63 49.04
CA VAL A 484 4.85 57.32 47.99
C VAL A 484 5.66 56.29 47.21
N VAL A 485 5.69 56.41 45.89
CA VAL A 485 6.49 55.55 45.02
C VAL A 485 7.96 55.90 45.17
N ARG A 486 8.79 54.86 45.49
CA ARG A 486 10.23 54.99 45.65
C ARG A 486 10.98 54.50 44.43
N GLU A 487 10.46 53.49 43.81
CA GLU A 487 11.04 52.90 42.61
C GLU A 487 9.93 52.34 41.70
N ALA A 488 10.03 52.63 40.40
CA ALA A 488 9.15 52.06 39.38
C ALA A 488 10.03 51.56 38.23
N ARG A 489 10.07 50.22 38.06
CA ARG A 489 10.80 49.57 36.95
C ARG A 489 9.92 48.52 36.31
N GLY A 490 9.54 48.76 35.08
CA GLY A 490 8.67 47.83 34.31
C GLY A 490 7.37 47.56 35.07
N ASN A 491 7.13 46.29 35.46
CA ASN A 491 5.91 45.88 36.19
C ASN A 491 6.08 45.88 37.72
N ARG A 492 7.19 46.39 38.27
CA ARG A 492 7.47 46.41 39.71
C ARG A 492 7.46 47.85 40.22
N VAL A 493 6.47 48.16 41.08
CA VAL A 493 6.37 49.45 41.78
C VAL A 493 6.63 49.22 43.27
N VAL A 494 7.67 49.85 43.80
CA VAL A 494 8.04 49.81 45.22
C VAL A 494 7.56 51.08 45.91
N VAL A 495 6.82 50.95 47.05
CA VAL A 495 6.21 52.03 47.79
C VAL A 495 6.66 52.09 49.24
N ARG A 496 6.65 53.22 49.81
CA ARG A 496 6.92 53.52 51.25
C ARG A 496 5.78 54.28 51.89
N PRO A 497 5.35 53.91 53.11
CA PRO A 497 4.35 54.72 53.83
C PRO A 497 4.87 56.12 54.18
N LEU A 498 4.03 57.10 53.99
CA LEU A 498 4.30 58.47 54.47
C LEU A 498 4.10 58.51 55.97
N PRO A 499 4.99 59.18 56.73
CA PRO A 499 4.81 59.32 58.17
C PRO A 499 3.50 60.15 58.42
N VAL A 500 2.68 59.60 59.30
CA VAL A 500 1.49 60.36 59.76
C VAL A 500 2.02 61.53 60.60
N THR A 501 1.96 62.75 60.04
CA THR A 501 2.19 63.96 60.84
C THR A 501 0.97 64.15 61.77
N VAL A 502 1.18 63.88 63.07
CA VAL A 502 0.21 64.12 64.12
C VAL A 502 0.06 65.60 64.35
#